data_179573fb2fa86e333f23a7365338ed47
#
_entry.id   179573fb2fa86e333f23a7365338ed47
#
_cell.length_a   1.000
_cell.length_b   1.000
_cell.length_c   1.000
_cell.angle_alpha   90.00
_cell.angle_beta   90.00
_cell.angle_gamma   90.00
#
_symmetry.space_group_name_H-M   'P 1'
#
loop_
_entity.id
_entity.type
_entity.pdbx_description
1 polymer ?
#
loop_
_entity_poly.entity_id
_entity_poly.type
_entity_poly.pdbx_seq_one_letter_code
_entity_poly.pdbx_strand_id
1 'polypeptide(L)'
;MHICGNIYGFMWDSMTQNNCNTFLVDGSPRILIDPGHLGLFDHVREGLSELGLGIADIGLVICTHAHPDHVEAVQLFRETGAQVAYHEAEWALVKTLMDQYGAAFQISLKTVRPDFFLTEGDLKVGDTHFQVYHTPGHAPGAICLYQESEKVLVTGDLIFKDGVGRTDVPGGDSSQLKESIRRMAALDVEVVLPGHGPVVSGAQAVKQNFQAIERFWFAHL
;
A
#
# COMPACT_ATOMS: atom_id res chain seq x y z
N MET A 1 6.42 14.39 -3.57
CA MET A 1 5.54 15.59 -3.47
C MET A 1 4.86 15.63 -2.10
N HIS A 2 4.62 16.81 -1.51
CA HIS A 2 3.80 16.94 -0.29
C HIS A 2 2.33 16.68 -0.62
N ILE A 3 1.64 15.86 0.17
CA ILE A 3 0.21 15.55 0.00
C ILE A 3 -0.63 16.42 0.96
N CYS A 4 -0.55 16.15 2.25
CA CYS A 4 -1.23 16.89 3.31
C CYS A 4 -0.58 16.56 4.66
N GLY A 5 -0.76 17.41 5.67
CA GLY A 5 -0.19 17.16 7.00
C GLY A 5 1.30 16.82 6.95
N ASN A 6 1.65 15.64 7.44
CA ASN A 6 3.00 15.08 7.39
C ASN A 6 3.15 13.93 6.36
N ILE A 7 2.25 13.86 5.37
CA ILE A 7 2.24 12.81 4.35
C ILE A 7 2.88 13.32 3.05
N TYR A 8 3.82 12.55 2.53
CA TYR A 8 4.50 12.76 1.26
C TYR A 8 4.30 11.55 0.35
N GLY A 9 4.20 11.80 -0.97
CA GLY A 9 4.10 10.76 -1.99
C GLY A 9 5.32 10.77 -2.93
N PHE A 10 5.86 9.61 -3.19
CA PHE A 10 6.84 9.32 -4.24
C PHE A 10 6.09 8.57 -5.34
N MET A 11 5.54 9.35 -6.28
CA MET A 11 4.62 8.84 -7.29
C MET A 11 5.39 8.15 -8.42
N TRP A 12 4.87 7.00 -8.87
CA TRP A 12 5.41 6.29 -10.01
C TRP A 12 4.62 6.62 -11.28
N ASP A 13 5.29 7.13 -12.28
CA ASP A 13 4.67 7.64 -13.52
C ASP A 13 5.19 6.97 -14.82
N SER A 14 6.03 5.92 -14.68
CA SER A 14 6.53 5.20 -15.86
C SER A 14 5.42 4.47 -16.60
N MET A 15 5.36 4.67 -17.91
CA MET A 15 4.42 3.96 -18.78
C MET A 15 4.93 2.59 -19.26
N THR A 16 6.18 2.24 -18.96
CA THR A 16 6.85 1.04 -19.48
C THR A 16 7.33 0.06 -18.41
N GLN A 17 7.37 0.50 -17.16
CA GLN A 17 7.78 -0.32 -16.03
C GLN A 17 6.70 -0.27 -14.95
N ASN A 18 6.28 -1.44 -14.47
CA ASN A 18 5.33 -1.53 -13.36
C ASN A 18 6.05 -1.29 -12.03
N ASN A 19 5.52 -0.40 -11.22
CA ASN A 19 5.88 -0.19 -9.82
C ASN A 19 4.73 0.53 -9.12
N CYS A 20 4.71 0.50 -7.79
CA CYS A 20 3.69 1.21 -7.03
C CYS A 20 4.10 2.66 -6.68
N ASN A 21 3.14 3.44 -6.26
CA ASN A 21 3.35 4.66 -5.50
C ASN A 21 3.81 4.31 -4.08
N THR A 22 4.78 5.05 -3.59
CA THR A 22 5.27 4.93 -2.21
C THR A 22 4.87 6.17 -1.41
N PHE A 23 4.43 5.98 -0.17
CA PHE A 23 4.05 7.08 0.71
C PHE A 23 4.92 7.11 1.96
N LEU A 24 5.31 8.32 2.37
CA LEU A 24 6.02 8.58 3.62
C LEU A 24 5.09 9.34 4.58
N VAL A 25 4.97 8.84 5.79
CA VAL A 25 4.44 9.61 6.93
C VAL A 25 5.61 10.07 7.77
N ASP A 26 5.90 11.38 7.75
CA ASP A 26 7.01 11.99 8.48
C ASP A 26 6.61 12.25 9.94
N GLY A 27 6.50 11.14 10.69
CA GLY A 27 6.19 11.09 12.11
C GLY A 27 7.39 10.61 12.94
N SER A 28 7.14 10.29 14.20
CA SER A 28 8.14 9.70 15.09
C SER A 28 7.64 8.39 15.67
N PRO A 29 8.10 7.23 15.15
CA PRO A 29 9.03 7.02 14.02
C PRO A 29 8.39 7.34 12.65
N ARG A 30 9.25 7.53 11.61
CA ARG A 30 8.81 7.65 10.21
C ARG A 30 8.31 6.32 9.68
N ILE A 31 7.20 6.39 8.92
CA ILE A 31 6.57 5.21 8.31
C ILE A 31 6.64 5.33 6.80
N LEU A 32 7.21 4.33 6.14
CA LEU A 32 7.18 4.20 4.68
C LEU A 32 6.13 3.15 4.30
N ILE A 33 5.25 3.48 3.36
CA ILE A 33 4.18 2.58 2.90
C ILE A 33 4.46 2.19 1.46
N ASP A 34 4.46 0.88 1.20
CA ASP A 34 4.69 0.25 -0.10
C ASP A 34 6.00 0.71 -0.76
N PRO A 35 7.16 0.15 -0.39
CA PRO A 35 8.46 0.60 -0.90
C PRO A 35 8.71 0.25 -2.38
N GLY A 36 7.89 -0.61 -2.99
CA GLY A 36 7.98 -0.93 -4.40
C GLY A 36 8.95 -2.05 -4.76
N HIS A 37 9.28 -2.13 -6.06
CA HIS A 37 10.28 -3.04 -6.58
C HIS A 37 11.69 -2.66 -6.13
N LEU A 38 12.50 -3.67 -5.78
CA LEU A 38 13.89 -3.50 -5.38
C LEU A 38 14.72 -2.77 -6.46
N GLY A 39 14.57 -3.17 -7.71
CA GLY A 39 15.31 -2.60 -8.85
C GLY A 39 14.84 -1.21 -9.28
N LEU A 40 13.73 -0.72 -8.74
CA LEU A 40 13.12 0.57 -9.10
C LEU A 40 13.03 1.52 -7.90
N PHE A 41 13.71 1.20 -6.79
CA PHE A 41 13.63 1.96 -5.54
C PHE A 41 14.33 3.33 -5.58
N ASP A 42 15.13 3.61 -6.60
CA ASP A 42 15.90 4.86 -6.63
C ASP A 42 15.03 6.12 -6.63
N HIS A 43 13.81 6.08 -7.21
CA HIS A 43 12.88 7.21 -7.15
C HIS A 43 12.44 7.54 -5.71
N VAL A 44 12.28 6.51 -4.84
CA VAL A 44 11.99 6.71 -3.41
C VAL A 44 13.22 7.26 -2.70
N ARG A 45 14.41 6.75 -3.02
CA ARG A 45 15.68 7.21 -2.45
C ARG A 45 15.95 8.68 -2.78
N GLU A 46 15.70 9.08 -4.02
CA GLU A 46 15.79 10.48 -4.47
C GLU A 46 14.79 11.36 -3.75
N GLY A 47 13.52 10.94 -3.67
CA GLY A 47 12.47 11.67 -2.96
C GLY A 47 12.74 11.81 -1.44
N LEU A 48 13.29 10.79 -0.80
CA LEU A 48 13.75 10.88 0.61
C LEU A 48 14.91 11.89 0.72
N SER A 49 15.87 11.85 -0.19
CA SER A 49 17.02 12.78 -0.21
C SER A 49 16.59 14.24 -0.38
N GLU A 50 15.57 14.52 -1.19
CA GLU A 50 15.00 15.87 -1.33
C GLU A 50 14.42 16.41 -0.01
N LEU A 51 13.99 15.49 0.89
CA LEU A 51 13.51 15.82 2.24
C LEU A 51 14.65 15.83 3.28
N GLY A 52 15.91 15.61 2.85
CA GLY A 52 17.06 15.50 3.76
C GLY A 52 17.09 14.18 4.53
N LEU A 53 16.41 13.15 4.04
CA LEU A 53 16.27 11.84 4.68
C LEU A 53 16.99 10.74 3.88
N GLY A 54 17.29 9.65 4.57
CA GLY A 54 17.73 8.39 3.95
C GLY A 54 16.93 7.20 4.44
N ILE A 55 17.20 6.02 3.90
CA ILE A 55 16.50 4.79 4.32
C ILE A 55 16.72 4.46 5.80
N ALA A 56 17.83 4.89 6.40
CA ALA A 56 18.12 4.69 7.82
C ALA A 56 17.24 5.54 8.76
N ASP A 57 16.55 6.56 8.21
CA ASP A 57 15.63 7.42 8.99
C ASP A 57 14.21 6.83 9.07
N ILE A 58 13.94 5.72 8.35
CA ILE A 58 12.66 5.01 8.39
C ILE A 58 12.67 4.02 9.56
N GLY A 59 11.66 4.11 10.41
CA GLY A 59 11.52 3.21 11.56
C GLY A 59 10.55 2.06 11.33
N LEU A 60 9.58 2.25 10.42
CA LEU A 60 8.58 1.23 10.08
C LEU A 60 8.29 1.25 8.58
N VAL A 61 8.25 0.06 7.97
CA VAL A 61 7.77 -0.15 6.60
C VAL A 61 6.48 -0.94 6.67
N ILE A 62 5.41 -0.41 6.11
CA ILE A 62 4.11 -1.10 5.99
C ILE A 62 3.88 -1.44 4.53
N CYS A 63 3.53 -2.70 4.24
CA CYS A 63 3.04 -3.06 2.91
C CYS A 63 1.53 -3.26 2.98
N THR A 64 0.80 -2.60 2.07
CA THR A 64 -0.66 -2.76 1.95
C THR A 64 -1.03 -4.17 1.54
N HIS A 65 -0.20 -4.78 0.71
CA HIS A 65 -0.24 -6.19 0.34
C HIS A 65 1.16 -6.64 -0.13
N ALA A 66 1.34 -7.90 -0.51
CA ALA A 66 2.66 -8.46 -0.76
C ALA A 66 2.91 -8.84 -2.23
N HIS A 67 2.30 -8.16 -3.20
CA HIS A 67 2.75 -8.27 -4.58
C HIS A 67 4.15 -7.67 -4.75
N PRO A 68 4.96 -8.18 -5.71
CA PRO A 68 6.38 -7.82 -5.83
C PRO A 68 6.63 -6.32 -5.94
N ASP A 69 5.79 -5.61 -6.68
CA ASP A 69 5.85 -4.16 -6.89
C ASP A 69 5.44 -3.32 -5.66
N HIS A 70 5.09 -3.96 -4.55
CA HIS A 70 4.87 -3.32 -3.25
C HIS A 70 5.88 -3.77 -2.20
N VAL A 71 6.34 -5.03 -2.24
CA VAL A 71 7.07 -5.64 -1.12
C VAL A 71 8.57 -5.84 -1.36
N GLU A 72 9.03 -5.89 -2.61
CA GLU A 72 10.42 -6.31 -2.90
C GLU A 72 11.46 -5.44 -2.21
N ALA A 73 11.28 -4.13 -2.20
CA ALA A 73 12.26 -3.20 -1.65
C ALA A 73 12.32 -3.20 -0.11
N VAL A 74 11.45 -3.94 0.61
CA VAL A 74 11.60 -4.13 2.07
C VAL A 74 12.96 -4.73 2.44
N GLN A 75 13.59 -5.45 1.50
CA GLN A 75 14.92 -6.03 1.68
C GLN A 75 15.99 -4.98 2.03
N LEU A 76 15.85 -3.75 1.53
CA LEU A 76 16.78 -2.64 1.78
C LEU A 76 16.76 -2.18 3.24
N PHE A 77 15.69 -2.48 3.96
CA PHE A 77 15.51 -2.02 5.34
C PHE A 77 15.99 -3.03 6.40
N ARG A 78 16.43 -4.23 5.98
CA ARG A 78 16.84 -5.29 6.92
C ARG A 78 18.04 -4.93 7.80
N GLU A 79 18.91 -4.07 7.32
CA GLU A 79 20.11 -3.64 8.04
C GLU A 79 19.96 -2.23 8.66
N THR A 80 18.82 -1.55 8.45
CA THR A 80 18.60 -0.19 8.98
C THR A 80 18.03 -0.18 10.38
N GLY A 81 17.49 -1.30 10.85
CA GLY A 81 16.74 -1.38 12.11
C GLY A 81 15.24 -1.07 11.97
N ALA A 82 14.77 -0.71 10.77
CA ALA A 82 13.35 -0.54 10.50
C ALA A 82 12.61 -1.88 10.64
N GLN A 83 11.43 -1.84 11.24
CA GLN A 83 10.53 -2.98 11.27
C GLN A 83 9.71 -3.05 9.98
N VAL A 84 9.30 -4.25 9.56
CA VAL A 84 8.44 -4.48 8.40
C VAL A 84 7.15 -5.14 8.86
N ALA A 85 6.02 -4.62 8.39
CA ALA A 85 4.71 -5.13 8.76
C ALA A 85 3.75 -5.22 7.55
N TYR A 86 2.97 -6.28 7.51
CA TYR A 86 1.83 -6.48 6.62
C TYR A 86 0.92 -7.59 7.17
N HIS A 87 -0.21 -7.87 6.53
CA HIS A 87 -1.20 -8.81 7.03
C HIS A 87 -0.72 -10.27 6.92
N GLU A 88 -1.10 -11.12 7.89
CA GLU A 88 -0.67 -12.54 7.94
C GLU A 88 -1.05 -13.35 6.70
N ALA A 89 -2.24 -13.08 6.12
CA ALA A 89 -2.68 -13.77 4.92
C ALA A 89 -1.77 -13.52 3.71
N GLU A 90 -1.14 -12.33 3.62
CA GLU A 90 -0.14 -12.02 2.61
C GLU A 90 1.12 -12.87 2.79
N TRP A 91 1.58 -13.03 4.03
CA TRP A 91 2.72 -13.88 4.32
C TRP A 91 2.46 -15.35 3.96
N ALA A 92 1.25 -15.83 4.18
CA ALA A 92 0.83 -17.17 3.78
C ALA A 92 0.84 -17.32 2.24
N LEU A 93 0.35 -16.32 1.51
CA LEU A 93 0.38 -16.29 0.05
C LEU A 93 1.83 -16.26 -0.48
N VAL A 94 2.68 -15.38 0.04
CA VAL A 94 4.10 -15.26 -0.35
C VAL A 94 4.81 -16.60 -0.19
N LYS A 95 4.64 -17.30 0.94
CA LYS A 95 5.22 -18.64 1.15
C LYS A 95 4.78 -19.62 0.07
N THR A 96 3.48 -19.66 -0.22
CA THR A 96 2.92 -20.57 -1.23
C THR A 96 3.49 -20.28 -2.62
N LEU A 97 3.55 -19.01 -3.01
CA LEU A 97 4.10 -18.61 -4.31
C LEU A 97 5.60 -18.87 -4.41
N MET A 98 6.34 -18.67 -3.35
CA MET A 98 7.78 -18.98 -3.31
C MET A 98 8.06 -20.48 -3.40
N ASP A 99 7.22 -21.33 -2.79
CA ASP A 99 7.34 -22.78 -2.92
C ASP A 99 7.06 -23.26 -4.36
N GLN A 100 6.15 -22.58 -5.07
CA GLN A 100 5.77 -22.93 -6.43
C GLN A 100 6.67 -22.33 -7.51
N TYR A 101 7.12 -21.10 -7.32
CA TYR A 101 7.75 -20.26 -8.36
C TYR A 101 9.07 -19.61 -7.90
N GLY A 102 9.59 -19.97 -6.72
CA GLY A 102 10.68 -19.25 -6.05
C GLY A 102 11.94 -19.00 -6.89
N ALA A 103 12.22 -19.88 -7.86
CA ALA A 103 13.35 -19.69 -8.78
C ALA A 103 13.16 -18.53 -9.77
N ALA A 104 11.95 -18.03 -9.96
CA ALA A 104 11.62 -16.93 -10.87
C ALA A 104 11.58 -15.57 -10.17
N PHE A 105 11.50 -15.54 -8.82
CA PHE A 105 11.45 -14.29 -8.06
C PHE A 105 12.85 -13.88 -7.57
N GLN A 106 13.14 -12.58 -7.65
CA GLN A 106 14.37 -11.99 -7.09
C GLN A 106 14.28 -11.70 -5.59
N ILE A 107 13.29 -12.28 -4.92
CA ILE A 107 13.03 -12.13 -3.48
C ILE A 107 13.38 -13.41 -2.72
N SER A 108 13.71 -13.26 -1.46
CA SER A 108 13.91 -14.36 -0.52
C SER A 108 12.91 -14.26 0.61
N LEU A 109 12.29 -15.39 0.99
CA LEU A 109 11.43 -15.44 2.18
C LEU A 109 12.11 -14.84 3.42
N LYS A 110 13.41 -14.99 3.53
CA LYS A 110 14.20 -14.47 4.64
C LYS A 110 14.24 -12.94 4.64
N THR A 111 14.30 -12.31 3.46
CA THR A 111 14.45 -10.86 3.33
C THR A 111 13.13 -10.11 3.27
N VAL A 112 12.03 -10.77 2.86
CA VAL A 112 10.69 -10.14 2.80
C VAL A 112 9.79 -10.50 3.98
N ARG A 113 10.24 -11.37 4.90
CA ARG A 113 9.45 -11.75 6.08
C ARG A 113 9.06 -10.52 6.91
N PRO A 114 7.78 -10.37 7.33
CA PRO A 114 7.41 -9.30 8.26
C PRO A 114 7.97 -9.56 9.66
N ASP A 115 8.24 -8.50 10.40
CA ASP A 115 8.66 -8.56 11.80
C ASP A 115 7.45 -8.75 12.72
N PHE A 116 6.29 -8.20 12.31
CA PHE A 116 5.00 -8.45 12.95
C PHE A 116 3.86 -8.37 11.92
N PHE A 117 2.70 -8.92 12.27
CA PHE A 117 1.53 -8.87 11.42
C PHE A 117 0.59 -7.74 11.83
N LEU A 118 0.02 -7.08 10.80
CA LEU A 118 -1.07 -6.14 10.99
C LEU A 118 -2.41 -6.89 10.96
N THR A 119 -3.30 -6.48 11.82
CA THR A 119 -4.69 -6.93 11.86
C THR A 119 -5.62 -5.73 11.79
N GLU A 120 -6.88 -5.94 11.43
CA GLU A 120 -7.90 -4.89 11.47
C GLU A 120 -8.01 -4.30 12.87
N GLY A 121 -8.10 -2.97 12.97
CA GLY A 121 -8.20 -2.21 14.21
C GLY A 121 -7.27 -1.02 14.27
N ASP A 122 -7.11 -0.47 15.46
CA ASP A 122 -6.24 0.68 15.71
C ASP A 122 -4.76 0.32 15.61
N LEU A 123 -4.02 1.10 14.84
CA LEU A 123 -2.57 1.06 14.75
C LEU A 123 -2.01 2.41 15.22
N LYS A 124 -1.41 2.40 16.40
CA LYS A 124 -0.73 3.58 16.94
C LYS A 124 0.78 3.37 16.92
N VAL A 125 1.48 4.22 16.19
CA VAL A 125 2.93 4.19 16.03
C VAL A 125 3.48 5.58 16.38
N GLY A 126 3.98 5.71 17.62
CA GLY A 126 4.41 7.01 18.13
C GLY A 126 3.27 8.03 18.15
N ASP A 127 3.44 9.09 17.35
CA ASP A 127 2.46 10.17 17.18
C ASP A 127 1.49 9.95 15.99
N THR A 128 1.71 8.90 15.21
CA THR A 128 0.84 8.55 14.07
C THR A 128 -0.22 7.54 14.49
N HIS A 129 -1.45 7.77 14.08
CA HIS A 129 -2.58 6.88 14.31
C HIS A 129 -3.28 6.54 12.99
N PHE A 130 -3.42 5.26 12.70
CA PHE A 130 -4.20 4.71 11.61
C PHE A 130 -5.29 3.78 12.15
N GLN A 131 -6.45 3.78 11.49
CA GLN A 131 -7.37 2.66 11.52
C GLN A 131 -6.99 1.72 10.37
N VAL A 132 -6.58 0.50 10.68
CA VAL A 132 -6.30 -0.56 9.69
C VAL A 132 -7.61 -1.25 9.35
N TYR A 133 -7.90 -1.35 8.05
CA TYR A 133 -9.03 -2.13 7.53
C TYR A 133 -8.49 -3.30 6.72
N HIS A 134 -8.92 -4.52 7.04
CA HIS A 134 -8.70 -5.67 6.17
C HIS A 134 -9.65 -5.57 4.98
N THR A 135 -9.08 -5.45 3.78
CA THR A 135 -9.79 -5.17 2.52
C THR A 135 -9.41 -6.19 1.45
N PRO A 136 -9.72 -7.49 1.67
CA PRO A 136 -9.37 -8.53 0.72
C PRO A 136 -10.11 -8.36 -0.61
N GLY A 137 -9.57 -9.00 -1.65
CA GLY A 137 -10.18 -9.06 -2.96
C GLY A 137 -9.18 -8.92 -4.09
N HIS A 138 -8.25 -7.97 -4.07
CA HIS A 138 -7.08 -7.95 -4.95
C HIS A 138 -6.02 -8.96 -4.46
N ALA A 139 -5.77 -8.97 -3.16
CA ALA A 139 -4.94 -9.93 -2.47
C ALA A 139 -5.63 -10.36 -1.16
N PRO A 140 -5.35 -11.57 -0.62
CA PRO A 140 -6.12 -12.14 0.49
C PRO A 140 -5.91 -11.41 1.82
N GLY A 141 -4.78 -10.74 1.98
CA GLY A 141 -4.46 -9.96 3.17
C GLY A 141 -4.28 -8.47 2.87
N ALA A 142 -4.82 -7.98 1.74
CA ALA A 142 -4.78 -6.55 1.44
C ALA A 142 -5.41 -5.73 2.56
N ILE A 143 -4.77 -4.60 2.88
CA ILE A 143 -5.25 -3.65 3.88
C ILE A 143 -5.34 -2.24 3.32
N CYS A 144 -6.27 -1.48 3.87
CA CYS A 144 -6.28 -0.02 3.77
C CYS A 144 -5.87 0.59 5.10
N LEU A 145 -5.20 1.74 5.05
CA LEU A 145 -4.83 2.53 6.22
C LEU A 145 -5.60 3.86 6.19
N TYR A 146 -6.45 4.08 7.17
CA TYR A 146 -7.21 5.33 7.28
C TYR A 146 -6.66 6.19 8.41
N GLN A 147 -6.23 7.41 8.08
CA GLN A 147 -5.84 8.43 9.04
C GLN A 147 -6.98 9.42 9.18
N GLU A 148 -7.75 9.28 10.26
CA GLU A 148 -8.98 10.04 10.47
C GLU A 148 -8.72 11.55 10.62
N SER A 149 -7.64 11.94 11.29
CA SER A 149 -7.29 13.36 11.50
C SER A 149 -7.10 14.14 10.19
N GLU A 150 -6.56 13.48 9.17
CA GLU A 150 -6.30 14.06 7.85
C GLU A 150 -7.33 13.63 6.80
N LYS A 151 -8.26 12.72 7.16
CA LYS A 151 -9.23 12.08 6.26
C LYS A 151 -8.57 11.44 5.03
N VAL A 152 -7.41 10.83 5.24
CA VAL A 152 -6.60 10.20 4.22
C VAL A 152 -6.80 8.68 4.27
N LEU A 153 -7.04 8.08 3.11
CA LEU A 153 -7.14 6.64 2.94
C LEU A 153 -6.06 6.15 1.98
N VAL A 154 -5.09 5.39 2.49
CA VAL A 154 -4.16 4.62 1.66
C VAL A 154 -4.86 3.33 1.25
N THR A 155 -4.99 3.08 -0.03
CA THR A 155 -5.81 1.98 -0.55
C THR A 155 -5.02 0.81 -1.12
N GLY A 156 -3.69 0.98 -1.31
CA GLY A 156 -2.95 0.00 -2.11
C GLY A 156 -3.69 -0.25 -3.42
N ASP A 157 -3.88 -1.52 -3.74
CA ASP A 157 -4.53 -1.94 -4.97
C ASP A 157 -6.02 -2.29 -4.78
N LEU A 158 -6.68 -1.69 -3.79
CA LEU A 158 -8.14 -1.81 -3.68
C LEU A 158 -8.84 -0.98 -4.77
N ILE A 159 -8.53 0.32 -4.83
CA ILE A 159 -9.07 1.27 -5.81
C ILE A 159 -7.99 2.22 -6.30
N PHE A 160 -8.18 2.70 -7.54
CA PHE A 160 -7.39 3.73 -8.19
C PHE A 160 -8.30 4.89 -8.62
N LYS A 161 -7.73 5.91 -9.22
CA LYS A 161 -8.56 6.89 -9.93
C LYS A 161 -9.22 6.21 -11.13
N ASP A 162 -10.55 6.15 -11.10
CA ASP A 162 -11.39 5.53 -12.13
C ASP A 162 -11.14 4.02 -12.39
N GLY A 163 -10.54 3.32 -11.44
CA GLY A 163 -10.17 1.91 -11.58
C GLY A 163 -10.14 1.14 -10.25
N VAL A 164 -9.95 -0.18 -10.38
CA VAL A 164 -9.85 -1.12 -9.26
C VAL A 164 -8.69 -2.09 -9.45
N GLY A 165 -8.21 -2.68 -8.38
CA GLY A 165 -7.24 -3.76 -8.41
C GLY A 165 -7.77 -5.00 -9.14
N ARG A 166 -6.88 -5.74 -9.79
CA ARG A 166 -7.18 -7.00 -10.47
C ARG A 166 -7.57 -8.08 -9.46
N THR A 167 -8.46 -8.96 -9.87
CA THR A 167 -8.86 -10.13 -9.08
C THR A 167 -8.55 -11.47 -9.76
N ASP A 168 -7.94 -11.42 -10.95
CA ASP A 168 -7.48 -12.58 -11.73
C ASP A 168 -6.02 -12.97 -11.40
N VAL A 169 -5.54 -12.56 -10.25
CA VAL A 169 -4.21 -12.87 -9.68
C VAL A 169 -4.34 -13.91 -8.55
N PRO A 170 -3.25 -14.60 -8.17
CA PRO A 170 -3.31 -15.56 -7.06
C PRO A 170 -3.85 -14.94 -5.77
N GLY A 171 -4.90 -15.54 -5.22
CA GLY A 171 -5.59 -15.04 -4.02
C GLY A 171 -6.63 -13.96 -4.27
N GLY A 172 -6.85 -13.56 -5.54
CA GLY A 172 -7.88 -12.59 -5.92
C GLY A 172 -9.31 -13.13 -5.81
N ASP A 173 -10.25 -12.26 -5.42
CA ASP A 173 -11.68 -12.56 -5.27
C ASP A 173 -12.51 -11.30 -5.53
N SER A 174 -13.25 -11.31 -6.62
CA SER A 174 -14.08 -10.18 -7.07
C SER A 174 -15.20 -9.82 -6.09
N SER A 175 -15.77 -10.81 -5.40
CA SER A 175 -16.85 -10.57 -4.45
C SER A 175 -16.34 -9.87 -3.21
N GLN A 176 -15.19 -10.31 -2.70
CA GLN A 176 -14.52 -9.65 -1.58
C GLN A 176 -14.05 -8.24 -1.95
N LEU A 177 -13.54 -8.04 -3.18
CA LEU A 177 -13.13 -6.71 -3.65
C LEU A 177 -14.30 -5.72 -3.62
N LYS A 178 -15.48 -6.12 -4.12
CA LYS A 178 -16.70 -5.29 -4.09
C LYS A 178 -17.12 -4.92 -2.67
N GLU A 179 -17.08 -5.88 -1.75
CA GLU A 179 -17.44 -5.66 -0.35
C GLU A 179 -16.44 -4.70 0.32
N SER A 180 -15.15 -4.91 0.12
CA SER A 180 -14.08 -4.06 0.61
C SER A 180 -14.23 -2.62 0.11
N ILE A 181 -14.51 -2.43 -1.18
CA ILE A 181 -14.75 -1.10 -1.78
C ILE A 181 -15.95 -0.41 -1.12
N ARG A 182 -17.09 -1.12 -0.93
CA ARG A 182 -18.27 -0.55 -0.27
C ARG A 182 -18.00 -0.13 1.17
N ARG A 183 -17.22 -0.91 1.90
CA ARG A 183 -16.81 -0.55 3.27
C ARG A 183 -16.01 0.74 3.28
N MET A 184 -15.04 0.88 2.39
CA MET A 184 -14.20 2.08 2.33
C MET A 184 -14.97 3.31 1.83
N ALA A 185 -15.92 3.13 0.92
CA ALA A 185 -16.81 4.20 0.44
C ALA A 185 -17.71 4.81 1.53
N ALA A 186 -17.91 4.11 2.65
CA ALA A 186 -18.69 4.59 3.79
C ALA A 186 -17.90 5.50 4.75
N LEU A 187 -16.59 5.62 4.58
CA LEU A 187 -15.73 6.47 5.41
C LEU A 187 -15.79 7.93 4.95
N ASP A 188 -15.49 8.85 5.87
CA ASP A 188 -15.34 10.28 5.58
C ASP A 188 -13.92 10.56 5.05
N VAL A 189 -13.72 10.32 3.75
CA VAL A 189 -12.42 10.43 3.08
C VAL A 189 -12.36 11.67 2.20
N GLU A 190 -11.28 12.44 2.35
CA GLU A 190 -10.99 13.60 1.49
C GLU A 190 -9.82 13.36 0.54
N VAL A 191 -8.92 12.40 0.85
CA VAL A 191 -7.78 12.07 -0.01
C VAL A 191 -7.63 10.55 -0.08
N VAL A 192 -7.55 10.01 -1.30
CA VAL A 192 -7.22 8.60 -1.58
C VAL A 192 -5.81 8.52 -2.13
N LEU A 193 -5.00 7.69 -1.50
CA LEU A 193 -3.61 7.38 -1.86
C LEU A 193 -3.54 5.95 -2.44
N PRO A 194 -3.65 5.79 -3.76
CA PRO A 194 -3.68 4.47 -4.39
C PRO A 194 -2.29 3.90 -4.63
N GLY A 195 -2.20 2.56 -4.75
CA GLY A 195 -0.96 1.90 -5.14
C GLY A 195 -0.47 2.31 -6.53
N HIS A 196 -1.39 2.62 -7.45
CA HIS A 196 -1.05 3.03 -8.82
C HIS A 196 -1.87 4.24 -9.28
N GLY A 197 -1.26 5.02 -10.17
CA GLY A 197 -1.90 6.19 -10.76
C GLY A 197 -1.96 7.40 -9.83
N PRO A 198 -2.72 8.43 -10.18
CA PRO A 198 -2.73 9.68 -9.44
C PRO A 198 -3.53 9.63 -8.15
N VAL A 199 -3.13 10.43 -7.17
CA VAL A 199 -3.90 10.72 -5.96
C VAL A 199 -5.26 11.32 -6.32
N VAL A 200 -6.31 10.93 -5.60
CA VAL A 200 -7.64 11.54 -5.71
C VAL A 200 -7.85 12.46 -4.50
N SER A 201 -7.96 13.76 -4.74
CA SER A 201 -8.05 14.76 -3.68
C SER A 201 -9.34 15.55 -3.76
N GLY A 202 -9.93 15.82 -2.59
CA GLY A 202 -11.18 16.53 -2.38
C GLY A 202 -12.36 15.59 -2.16
N ALA A 203 -13.14 15.83 -1.09
CA ALA A 203 -14.27 14.98 -0.68
C ALA A 203 -15.24 14.66 -1.81
N GLN A 204 -15.55 15.67 -2.65
CA GLN A 204 -16.45 15.47 -3.79
C GLN A 204 -15.84 14.58 -4.87
N ALA A 205 -14.55 14.73 -5.18
CA ALA A 205 -13.84 13.91 -6.17
C ALA A 205 -13.70 12.46 -5.69
N VAL A 206 -13.39 12.27 -4.41
CA VAL A 206 -13.33 10.92 -3.80
C VAL A 206 -14.68 10.24 -3.86
N LYS A 207 -15.76 10.93 -3.47
CA LYS A 207 -17.12 10.39 -3.55
C LYS A 207 -17.50 10.01 -4.99
N GLN A 208 -17.19 10.87 -5.95
CA GLN A 208 -17.45 10.61 -7.37
C GLN A 208 -16.64 9.41 -7.88
N ASN A 209 -15.39 9.27 -7.44
CA ASN A 209 -14.54 8.13 -7.81
C ASN A 209 -15.16 6.81 -7.33
N PHE A 210 -15.57 6.71 -6.06
CA PHE A 210 -16.24 5.51 -5.53
C PHE A 210 -17.54 5.19 -6.29
N GLN A 211 -18.36 6.21 -6.59
CA GLN A 211 -19.59 6.03 -7.37
C GLN A 211 -19.32 5.58 -8.81
N ALA A 212 -18.29 6.12 -9.46
CA ALA A 212 -17.88 5.71 -10.81
C ALA A 212 -17.40 4.26 -10.80
N ILE A 213 -16.59 3.87 -9.80
CA ILE A 213 -16.11 2.51 -9.62
C ILE A 213 -17.29 1.54 -9.46
N GLU A 214 -18.24 1.83 -8.58
CA GLU A 214 -19.41 0.96 -8.39
C GLU A 214 -20.24 0.84 -9.66
N ARG A 215 -20.44 1.94 -10.37
CA ARG A 215 -21.25 1.98 -11.58
C ARG A 215 -20.64 1.23 -12.76
N PHE A 216 -19.32 1.39 -12.97
CA PHE A 216 -18.67 0.93 -14.20
C PHE A 216 -17.90 -0.37 -14.03
N TRP A 217 -17.33 -0.63 -12.83
CA TRP A 217 -16.49 -1.81 -12.62
C TRP A 217 -17.22 -3.00 -12.02
N PHE A 218 -18.22 -2.79 -11.15
CA PHE A 218 -18.87 -3.90 -10.44
C PHE A 218 -19.59 -4.89 -11.36
N ALA A 219 -19.95 -4.50 -12.56
CA ALA A 219 -20.54 -5.42 -13.55
C ALA A 219 -19.49 -6.30 -14.25
N HIS A 220 -18.20 -5.94 -14.13
CA HIS A 220 -17.09 -6.61 -14.80
C HIS A 220 -16.18 -7.39 -13.83
N LEU A 221 -16.41 -7.26 -12.55
CA LEU A 221 -15.74 -7.98 -11.45
C LEU A 221 -16.45 -9.31 -11.12
#